data_936c5f7a9fb59ea3614f41f082b9e1b1
#
_entry.id   936c5f7a9fb59ea3614f41f082b9e1b1
#
_cell.length_a   1.000
_cell.length_b   1.000
_cell.length_c   1.000
_cell.angle_alpha   90.00
_cell.angle_beta   90.00
_cell.angle_gamma   90.00
#
_symmetry.space_group_name_H-M   'P 1'
#
loop_
_entity.id
_entity.type
_entity.pdbx_description
1 polymer ?
#
loop_
_entity_poly.entity_id
_entity_poly.type
_entity_poly.pdbx_seq_one_letter_code
_entity_poly.pdbx_strand_id
1 'polypeptide(L)'
;LTAGTKFRGQFEERLKNVVHEIGEKPEAVLFIDEIHTVVGAGAIGSGSLDASNILKPSLNSGTLRCIGATTHEEYRNQVLKDKAFSRRFQKIDVPEPSPAETLQILSGIAPVYEKHYGVKFDKKALNRIVEIAGRHIFDRFMPDKAIDLLDEAGAANNMSADPLKRIPADYVENLAAEMFHLPKNQLTGDDVSKLQSLESELRGAVIGQDHA
;
A
#
# COMPACT_ATOMS: atom_id res chain seq x y z
N LEU A 1 21.29 8.94 0.88
CA LEU A 1 21.74 9.62 -0.36
C LEU A 1 21.94 11.14 -0.19
N THR A 2 22.34 11.60 0.98
CA THR A 2 22.48 13.05 1.25
C THR A 2 23.73 13.32 2.04
N ALA A 3 24.88 13.17 1.39
CA ALA A 3 26.13 13.64 1.97
C ALA A 3 26.94 14.38 0.92
N GLY A 4 26.97 15.70 1.02
CA GLY A 4 27.97 16.56 0.40
C GLY A 4 27.46 17.47 -0.73
N THR A 5 27.88 18.69 -0.69
CA THR A 5 27.60 19.78 -1.66
C THR A 5 27.94 19.42 -3.13
N LYS A 6 28.83 18.48 -3.37
CA LYS A 6 29.14 17.96 -4.71
C LYS A 6 28.00 17.18 -5.34
N PHE A 7 27.25 16.40 -4.56
CA PHE A 7 26.14 15.59 -5.07
C PHE A 7 24.87 16.40 -5.36
N ARG A 8 24.67 17.52 -4.69
CA ARG A 8 23.52 18.40 -4.88
C ARG A 8 23.52 19.03 -6.27
N GLY A 9 24.62 19.69 -6.67
CA GLY A 9 24.74 20.29 -7.99
C GLY A 9 24.58 19.29 -9.13
N GLN A 10 25.12 18.09 -8.96
CA GLN A 10 24.98 17.02 -9.96
C GLN A 10 23.54 16.52 -10.11
N PHE A 11 22.78 16.44 -9.02
CA PHE A 11 21.36 16.08 -9.08
C PHE A 11 20.53 17.16 -9.78
N GLU A 12 20.73 18.42 -9.40
CA GLU A 12 20.04 19.57 -10.02
C GLU A 12 20.35 19.65 -11.52
N GLU A 13 21.58 19.43 -11.91
CA GLU A 13 22.01 19.41 -13.32
C GLU A 13 21.37 18.24 -14.07
N ARG A 14 21.39 17.04 -13.51
CA ARG A 14 20.73 15.86 -14.11
C ARG A 14 19.24 16.06 -14.25
N LEU A 15 18.57 16.61 -13.24
CA LEU A 15 17.13 16.87 -13.30
C LEU A 15 16.81 17.91 -14.38
N LYS A 16 17.61 18.99 -14.50
CA LYS A 16 17.47 19.98 -15.58
C LYS A 16 17.61 19.35 -16.96
N ASN A 17 18.61 18.49 -17.14
CA ASN A 17 18.83 17.79 -18.41
C ASN A 17 17.65 16.88 -18.76
N VAL A 18 17.16 16.10 -17.79
CA VAL A 18 15.98 15.24 -18.00
C VAL A 18 14.75 16.05 -18.38
N VAL A 19 14.49 17.16 -17.66
CA VAL A 19 13.36 18.05 -17.95
C VAL A 19 13.48 18.68 -19.34
N HIS A 20 14.67 19.05 -19.75
CA HIS A 20 14.94 19.61 -21.09
C HIS A 20 14.68 18.55 -22.17
N GLU A 21 15.27 17.35 -22.04
CA GLU A 21 15.08 16.26 -23.01
C GLU A 21 13.62 15.84 -23.16
N ILE A 22 12.87 15.80 -22.05
CA ILE A 22 11.43 15.48 -22.08
C ILE A 22 10.65 16.62 -22.74
N GLY A 23 11.02 17.88 -22.48
CA GLY A 23 10.38 19.04 -23.07
C GLY A 23 10.49 19.10 -24.61
N GLU A 24 11.51 18.45 -25.19
CA GLU A 24 11.67 18.31 -26.66
C GLU A 24 10.78 17.19 -27.27
N LYS A 25 10.14 16.37 -26.42
CA LYS A 25 9.32 15.24 -26.85
C LYS A 25 7.86 15.44 -26.40
N PRO A 26 6.99 15.99 -27.25
CA PRO A 26 5.61 16.33 -26.89
C PRO A 26 4.76 15.15 -26.39
N GLU A 27 5.10 13.93 -26.77
CA GLU A 27 4.43 12.70 -26.34
C GLU A 27 4.94 12.16 -25.01
N ALA A 28 6.07 12.66 -24.50
CA ALA A 28 6.64 12.17 -23.26
C ALA A 28 5.86 12.69 -22.04
N VAL A 29 5.75 11.86 -21.02
CA VAL A 29 5.16 12.18 -19.73
C VAL A 29 6.15 11.80 -18.63
N LEU A 30 6.50 12.75 -17.77
CA LEU A 30 7.35 12.50 -16.61
C LEU A 30 6.49 11.94 -15.46
N PHE A 31 6.79 10.75 -15.00
CA PHE A 31 6.21 10.22 -13.77
C PHE A 31 7.18 10.45 -12.60
N ILE A 32 6.68 11.06 -11.54
CA ILE A 32 7.44 11.32 -10.31
C ILE A 32 6.70 10.63 -9.16
N ASP A 33 7.31 9.57 -8.65
CA ASP A 33 6.84 8.96 -7.42
C ASP A 33 7.28 9.82 -6.21
N GLU A 34 6.49 9.80 -5.13
CA GLU A 34 6.76 10.59 -3.92
C GLU A 34 7.01 12.09 -4.24
N ILE A 35 6.16 12.68 -5.11
CA ILE A 35 6.36 14.06 -5.62
C ILE A 35 6.47 15.12 -4.50
N HIS A 36 5.95 14.82 -3.31
CA HIS A 36 6.09 15.68 -2.13
C HIS A 36 7.54 15.88 -1.71
N THR A 37 8.42 14.89 -1.98
CA THR A 37 9.87 15.03 -1.70
C THR A 37 10.54 16.10 -2.55
N VAL A 38 9.99 16.34 -3.74
CA VAL A 38 10.45 17.39 -4.65
C VAL A 38 9.98 18.78 -4.19
N VAL A 39 8.79 18.86 -3.57
CA VAL A 39 8.12 20.11 -3.18
C VAL A 39 8.49 20.52 -1.76
N GLY A 40 8.58 19.57 -0.82
CA GLY A 40 8.78 19.83 0.62
C GLY A 40 10.18 20.25 1.01
N ALA A 41 11.11 20.14 0.11
CA ALA A 41 12.52 20.38 0.35
C ALA A 41 12.90 21.85 0.67
N GLY A 42 11.99 22.81 0.52
CA GLY A 42 12.26 24.25 0.76
C GLY A 42 11.97 24.74 2.18
N ALA A 43 11.34 23.96 3.07
CA ALA A 43 10.75 24.50 4.30
C ALA A 43 11.56 24.31 5.58
N ILE A 44 12.53 23.40 5.66
CA ILE A 44 13.27 23.14 6.92
C ILE A 44 14.77 22.96 6.66
N GLY A 45 15.54 24.04 6.91
CA GLY A 45 17.00 23.96 7.08
C GLY A 45 17.83 24.00 5.79
N SER A 46 18.95 24.69 5.88
CA SER A 46 19.97 24.95 4.85
C SER A 46 20.55 23.69 4.19
N GLY A 47 19.81 23.04 3.31
CA GLY A 47 20.32 21.84 2.62
C GLY A 47 19.33 21.09 1.76
N SER A 48 18.05 21.44 1.77
CA SER A 48 17.06 20.67 1.02
C SER A 48 17.03 21.10 -0.45
N LEU A 49 16.99 20.09 -1.32
CA LEU A 49 16.90 20.22 -2.78
C LEU A 49 15.58 20.88 -3.17
N ASP A 50 15.63 22.13 -3.63
CA ASP A 50 14.43 22.77 -4.17
C ASP A 50 14.24 22.39 -5.65
N ALA A 51 14.01 21.10 -5.88
CA ALA A 51 13.76 20.57 -7.22
C ALA A 51 12.44 21.11 -7.79
N SER A 52 11.54 21.63 -6.95
CA SER A 52 10.31 22.28 -7.42
C SER A 52 10.60 23.52 -8.27
N ASN A 53 11.65 24.27 -7.96
CA ASN A 53 12.04 25.44 -8.75
C ASN A 53 12.58 25.08 -10.15
N ILE A 54 13.09 23.87 -10.33
CA ILE A 54 13.52 23.36 -11.64
C ILE A 54 12.30 22.96 -12.49
N LEU A 55 11.27 22.37 -11.86
CA LEU A 55 10.07 21.91 -12.57
C LEU A 55 9.09 23.04 -12.88
N LYS A 56 8.96 24.04 -12.00
CA LYS A 56 7.98 25.12 -12.12
C LYS A 56 8.01 25.84 -13.48
N PRO A 57 9.15 26.24 -14.06
CA PRO A 57 9.18 26.91 -15.36
C PRO A 57 8.57 26.05 -16.47
N SER A 58 8.96 24.78 -16.57
CA SER A 58 8.51 23.86 -17.62
C SER A 58 7.04 23.43 -17.44
N LEU A 59 6.56 23.34 -16.19
CA LEU A 59 5.15 23.14 -15.89
C LEU A 59 4.32 24.39 -16.23
N ASN A 60 4.87 25.60 -16.04
CA ASN A 60 4.20 26.86 -16.35
C ASN A 60 4.05 27.09 -17.85
N SER A 61 5.06 26.77 -18.63
CA SER A 61 5.04 26.89 -20.09
C SER A 61 4.21 25.79 -20.77
N GLY A 62 3.82 24.73 -20.03
CA GLY A 62 3.12 23.58 -20.60
C GLY A 62 4.01 22.67 -21.45
N THR A 63 5.32 22.88 -21.45
CA THR A 63 6.28 22.05 -22.17
C THR A 63 6.52 20.69 -21.48
N LEU A 64 6.24 20.60 -20.18
CA LEU A 64 6.38 19.38 -19.39
C LEU A 64 5.00 18.82 -19.01
N ARG A 65 4.71 17.60 -19.45
CA ARG A 65 3.61 16.82 -18.92
C ARG A 65 4.12 15.97 -17.78
N CYS A 66 3.45 16.02 -16.60
CA CYS A 66 3.91 15.34 -15.41
C CYS A 66 2.75 14.68 -14.68
N ILE A 67 3.00 13.46 -14.19
CA ILE A 67 2.13 12.74 -13.26
C ILE A 67 2.93 12.58 -11.97
N GLY A 68 2.40 13.06 -10.87
CA GLY A 68 3.00 12.91 -9.54
C GLY A 68 2.17 12.00 -8.66
N ALA A 69 2.79 11.02 -8.02
CA ALA A 69 2.16 10.19 -7.01
C ALA A 69 2.56 10.65 -5.60
N THR A 70 1.62 10.60 -4.66
CA THR A 70 1.87 10.94 -3.25
C THR A 70 0.71 10.42 -2.38
N THR A 71 0.89 10.40 -1.06
CA THR A 71 -0.19 10.08 -0.14
C THR A 71 -1.12 11.27 0.11
N HIS A 72 -2.34 11.01 0.62
CA HIS A 72 -3.28 12.07 0.97
C HIS A 72 -2.75 13.00 2.07
N GLU A 73 -2.00 12.44 3.00
CA GLU A 73 -1.42 13.20 4.11
C GLU A 73 -0.33 14.15 3.60
N GLU A 74 0.61 13.65 2.83
CA GLU A 74 1.72 14.44 2.29
C GLU A 74 1.27 15.45 1.24
N TYR A 75 0.25 15.10 0.45
CA TYR A 75 -0.39 16.07 -0.43
C TYR A 75 -0.89 17.29 0.34
N ARG A 76 -1.61 17.08 1.47
CA ARG A 76 -2.08 18.19 2.32
C ARG A 76 -0.96 18.92 3.02
N ASN A 77 0.00 18.17 3.55
CA ASN A 77 1.03 18.72 4.43
C ASN A 77 2.17 19.40 3.65
N GLN A 78 2.42 19.02 2.41
CA GLN A 78 3.55 19.50 1.63
C GLN A 78 3.12 20.11 0.30
N VAL A 79 2.41 19.39 -0.56
CA VAL A 79 2.10 19.85 -1.93
C VAL A 79 1.17 21.05 -1.93
N LEU A 80 0.12 21.07 -1.10
CA LEU A 80 -0.82 22.19 -1.02
C LEU A 80 -0.22 23.47 -0.42
N LYS A 81 0.87 23.37 0.35
CA LYS A 81 1.56 24.54 0.90
C LYS A 81 2.26 25.35 -0.19
N ASP A 82 2.76 24.71 -1.23
CA ASP A 82 3.28 25.40 -2.40
C ASP A 82 2.15 25.68 -3.41
N LYS A 83 1.48 26.79 -3.22
CA LYS A 83 0.37 27.22 -4.09
C LYS A 83 0.78 27.41 -5.56
N ALA A 84 2.04 27.75 -5.82
CA ALA A 84 2.54 27.92 -7.18
C ALA A 84 2.70 26.56 -7.88
N PHE A 85 3.10 25.54 -7.16
CA PHE A 85 3.24 24.19 -7.66
C PHE A 85 1.87 23.49 -7.77
N SER A 86 1.07 23.49 -6.70
CA SER A 86 -0.20 22.76 -6.64
C SER A 86 -1.23 23.21 -7.70
N ARG A 87 -1.20 24.48 -8.12
CA ARG A 87 -2.09 24.99 -9.18
C ARG A 87 -1.81 24.42 -10.58
N ARG A 88 -0.70 23.70 -10.78
CA ARG A 88 -0.31 23.06 -12.04
C ARG A 88 -0.73 21.61 -12.13
N PHE A 89 -1.23 21.07 -11.03
CA PHE A 89 -1.66 19.67 -10.95
C PHE A 89 -3.15 19.59 -10.69
N GLN A 90 -3.82 18.74 -11.44
CA GLN A 90 -5.16 18.30 -11.10
C GLN A 90 -5.03 17.10 -10.17
N LYS A 91 -5.68 17.17 -9.00
CA LYS A 91 -5.75 16.05 -8.08
C LYS A 91 -6.65 14.95 -8.66
N ILE A 92 -6.14 13.73 -8.66
CA ILE A 92 -6.88 12.51 -8.97
C ILE A 92 -6.77 11.61 -7.75
N ASP A 93 -7.92 11.30 -7.14
CA ASP A 93 -7.96 10.38 -6.01
C ASP A 93 -7.97 8.93 -6.53
N VAL A 94 -7.06 8.12 -5.99
CA VAL A 94 -7.01 6.67 -6.22
C VAL A 94 -7.55 5.99 -4.98
N PRO A 95 -8.80 5.53 -4.98
CA PRO A 95 -9.40 4.90 -3.81
C PRO A 95 -8.82 3.51 -3.57
N GLU A 96 -8.95 3.04 -2.33
CA GLU A 96 -8.66 1.66 -1.97
C GLU A 96 -9.59 0.72 -2.77
N PRO A 97 -9.07 -0.36 -3.38
CA PRO A 97 -9.89 -1.28 -4.14
C PRO A 97 -10.85 -2.06 -3.22
N SER A 98 -12.02 -2.38 -3.74
CA SER A 98 -12.99 -3.25 -3.07
C SER A 98 -12.41 -4.66 -2.87
N PRO A 99 -12.98 -5.48 -1.96
CA PRO A 99 -12.55 -6.87 -1.78
C PRO A 99 -12.60 -7.69 -3.08
N ALA A 100 -13.60 -7.45 -3.94
CA ALA A 100 -13.73 -8.14 -5.22
C ALA A 100 -12.60 -7.74 -6.21
N GLU A 101 -12.28 -6.46 -6.29
CA GLU A 101 -11.16 -5.96 -7.11
C GLU A 101 -9.81 -6.44 -6.54
N THR A 102 -9.64 -6.44 -5.22
CA THR A 102 -8.45 -6.97 -4.55
C THR A 102 -8.25 -8.46 -4.89
N LEU A 103 -9.31 -9.25 -4.90
CA LEU A 103 -9.24 -10.65 -5.30
C LEU A 103 -8.79 -10.82 -6.76
N GLN A 104 -9.26 -9.95 -7.67
CA GLN A 104 -8.81 -9.96 -9.06
C GLN A 104 -7.32 -9.61 -9.15
N ILE A 105 -6.86 -8.60 -8.40
CA ILE A 105 -5.44 -8.23 -8.32
C ILE A 105 -4.62 -9.42 -7.80
N LEU A 106 -5.00 -10.01 -6.67
CA LEU A 106 -4.30 -11.19 -6.13
C LEU A 106 -4.25 -12.34 -7.12
N SER A 107 -5.37 -12.62 -7.80
CA SER A 107 -5.43 -13.69 -8.80
C SER A 107 -4.48 -13.42 -9.99
N GLY A 108 -4.29 -12.16 -10.35
CA GLY A 108 -3.38 -11.74 -11.40
C GLY A 108 -1.91 -11.87 -11.01
N ILE A 109 -1.56 -11.58 -9.76
CA ILE A 109 -0.16 -11.62 -9.28
C ILE A 109 0.23 -12.97 -8.67
N ALA A 110 -0.72 -13.77 -8.20
CA ALA A 110 -0.46 -15.08 -7.58
C ALA A 110 0.50 -15.96 -8.40
N PRO A 111 0.41 -16.05 -9.74
CA PRO A 111 1.35 -16.85 -10.53
C PRO A 111 2.82 -16.44 -10.37
N VAL A 112 3.11 -15.18 -10.06
CA VAL A 112 4.48 -14.70 -9.82
C VAL A 112 5.00 -15.25 -8.51
N TYR A 113 4.20 -15.17 -7.44
CA TYR A 113 4.53 -15.71 -6.12
C TYR A 113 4.58 -17.24 -6.12
N GLU A 114 3.63 -17.88 -6.82
CA GLU A 114 3.63 -19.34 -7.01
C GLU A 114 4.92 -19.84 -7.66
N LYS A 115 5.41 -19.13 -8.67
CA LYS A 115 6.69 -19.46 -9.33
C LYS A 115 7.87 -19.21 -8.38
N HIS A 116 7.83 -18.13 -7.59
CA HIS A 116 8.89 -17.76 -6.66
C HIS A 116 9.05 -18.80 -5.54
N TYR A 117 7.95 -19.21 -4.92
CA TYR A 117 7.94 -20.15 -3.81
C TYR A 117 7.79 -21.62 -4.23
N GLY A 118 7.57 -21.92 -5.51
CA GLY A 118 7.36 -23.28 -6.00
C GLY A 118 6.06 -23.93 -5.51
N VAL A 119 5.03 -23.15 -5.22
CA VAL A 119 3.76 -23.58 -4.61
C VAL A 119 2.59 -23.11 -5.46
N LYS A 120 1.39 -23.64 -5.22
CA LYS A 120 0.13 -23.17 -5.80
C LYS A 120 -0.81 -22.66 -4.72
N PHE A 121 -1.52 -21.57 -4.98
CA PHE A 121 -2.58 -21.09 -4.09
C PHE A 121 -3.95 -21.59 -4.58
N ASP A 122 -4.74 -22.14 -3.68
CA ASP A 122 -6.14 -22.46 -3.98
C ASP A 122 -6.96 -21.17 -4.14
N LYS A 123 -7.96 -21.17 -5.01
CA LYS A 123 -8.88 -20.04 -5.13
C LYS A 123 -9.55 -19.67 -3.81
N LYS A 124 -9.84 -20.67 -2.98
CA LYS A 124 -10.38 -20.46 -1.63
C LYS A 124 -9.36 -19.78 -0.70
N ALA A 125 -8.07 -20.11 -0.85
CA ALA A 125 -7.01 -19.47 -0.09
C ALA A 125 -6.88 -17.97 -0.47
N LEU A 126 -6.93 -17.63 -1.75
CA LEU A 126 -6.91 -16.24 -2.20
C LEU A 126 -8.10 -15.42 -1.68
N ASN A 127 -9.32 -16.01 -1.71
CA ASN A 127 -10.49 -15.38 -1.10
C ASN A 127 -10.28 -15.15 0.40
N ARG A 128 -9.75 -16.14 1.09
CA ARG A 128 -9.53 -16.08 2.52
C ARG A 128 -8.47 -15.05 2.91
N ILE A 129 -7.43 -14.91 2.11
CA ILE A 129 -6.42 -13.85 2.26
C ILE A 129 -7.08 -12.47 2.23
N VAL A 130 -7.93 -12.19 1.24
CA VAL A 130 -8.62 -10.89 1.12
C VAL A 130 -9.53 -10.64 2.32
N GLU A 131 -10.26 -11.66 2.74
CA GLU A 131 -11.19 -11.55 3.88
C GLU A 131 -10.44 -11.27 5.20
N ILE A 132 -9.40 -12.04 5.49
CA ILE A 132 -8.58 -11.88 6.70
C ILE A 132 -7.88 -10.52 6.68
N ALA A 133 -7.27 -10.14 5.56
CA ALA A 133 -6.61 -8.84 5.43
C ALA A 133 -7.59 -7.68 5.64
N GLY A 134 -8.83 -7.79 5.14
CA GLY A 134 -9.86 -6.78 5.35
C GLY A 134 -10.34 -6.66 6.80
N ARG A 135 -10.41 -7.79 7.53
CA ARG A 135 -10.97 -7.85 8.88
C ARG A 135 -9.96 -7.60 10.00
N HIS A 136 -8.71 -7.98 9.80
CA HIS A 136 -7.72 -8.06 10.88
C HIS A 136 -6.49 -7.15 10.69
N ILE A 137 -6.27 -6.61 9.49
CA ILE A 137 -5.15 -5.70 9.23
C ILE A 137 -5.68 -4.27 9.03
N PHE A 138 -5.45 -3.39 10.02
CA PHE A 138 -5.98 -2.02 10.05
C PHE A 138 -4.94 -0.94 9.81
N ASP A 139 -3.66 -1.27 9.89
CA ASP A 139 -2.51 -0.36 9.74
C ASP A 139 -2.08 -0.16 8.29
N ARG A 140 -2.66 -0.91 7.36
CA ARG A 140 -2.36 -0.89 5.92
C ARG A 140 -3.63 -0.91 5.07
N PHE A 141 -3.49 -0.55 3.81
CA PHE A 141 -4.58 -0.47 2.84
C PHE A 141 -4.57 -1.67 1.86
N MET A 142 -5.72 -1.94 1.25
CA MET A 142 -5.79 -2.83 0.10
C MET A 142 -5.16 -2.15 -1.13
N PRO A 143 -4.49 -2.88 -2.04
CA PRO A 143 -4.30 -4.32 -2.04
C PRO A 143 -3.09 -4.78 -1.20
N ASP A 144 -2.21 -3.89 -0.75
CA ASP A 144 -0.89 -4.20 -0.16
C ASP A 144 -0.99 -5.20 0.99
N LYS A 145 -1.88 -4.95 1.97
CA LYS A 145 -2.06 -5.87 3.11
C LYS A 145 -2.49 -7.30 2.71
N ALA A 146 -3.18 -7.45 1.60
CA ALA A 146 -3.54 -8.76 1.09
C ALA A 146 -2.38 -9.40 0.30
N ILE A 147 -1.57 -8.60 -0.39
CA ILE A 147 -0.34 -9.04 -1.06
C ILE A 147 0.69 -9.49 -0.02
N ASP A 148 0.87 -8.73 1.05
CA ASP A 148 1.78 -9.09 2.15
C ASP A 148 1.38 -10.44 2.78
N LEU A 149 0.08 -10.66 3.02
CA LEU A 149 -0.38 -11.94 3.57
C LEU A 149 -0.22 -13.11 2.58
N LEU A 150 -0.34 -12.85 1.27
CA LEU A 150 -0.04 -13.83 0.23
C LEU A 150 1.44 -14.21 0.23
N ASP A 151 2.30 -13.20 0.31
CA ASP A 151 3.76 -13.36 0.36
C ASP A 151 4.20 -14.15 1.60
N GLU A 152 3.68 -13.75 2.77
CA GLU A 152 3.94 -14.41 4.04
C GLU A 152 3.49 -15.88 4.03
N ALA A 153 2.33 -16.17 3.43
CA ALA A 153 1.85 -17.55 3.31
C ALA A 153 2.77 -18.40 2.41
N GLY A 154 3.31 -17.83 1.35
CA GLY A 154 4.30 -18.48 0.49
C GLY A 154 5.63 -18.71 1.21
N ALA A 155 6.12 -17.69 1.91
CA ALA A 155 7.37 -17.72 2.65
C ALA A 155 7.33 -18.73 3.81
N ALA A 156 6.29 -18.67 4.65
CA ALA A 156 6.10 -19.59 5.77
C ALA A 156 6.00 -21.04 5.31
N ASN A 157 5.28 -21.29 4.22
CA ASN A 157 5.23 -22.64 3.64
C ASN A 157 6.60 -23.11 3.17
N ASN A 158 7.38 -22.25 2.53
CA ASN A 158 8.70 -22.61 2.03
C ASN A 158 9.71 -22.89 3.17
N MET A 159 9.53 -22.27 4.33
CA MET A 159 10.35 -22.47 5.54
C MET A 159 9.89 -23.67 6.38
N SER A 160 8.73 -24.27 6.08
CA SER A 160 8.20 -25.43 6.80
C SER A 160 9.09 -26.67 6.58
N ALA A 161 9.13 -27.55 7.57
CA ALA A 161 9.83 -28.85 7.47
C ALA A 161 9.18 -29.78 6.42
N ASP A 162 7.88 -29.61 6.15
CA ASP A 162 7.13 -30.35 5.13
C ASP A 162 6.32 -29.34 4.28
N PRO A 163 6.93 -28.72 3.26
CA PRO A 163 6.27 -27.72 2.45
C PRO A 163 5.14 -28.29 1.62
N LEU A 164 3.98 -27.66 1.68
CA LEU A 164 2.83 -28.00 0.85
C LEU A 164 3.08 -27.61 -0.59
N LYS A 165 2.70 -28.47 -1.53
CA LYS A 165 2.70 -28.12 -2.97
C LYS A 165 1.55 -27.17 -3.33
N ARG A 166 0.53 -27.10 -2.49
CA ARG A 166 -0.66 -26.28 -2.67
C ARG A 166 -1.12 -25.75 -1.31
N ILE A 167 -1.29 -24.44 -1.22
CA ILE A 167 -1.74 -23.75 -0.01
C ILE A 167 -3.26 -23.68 -0.02
N PRO A 168 -3.94 -24.37 0.92
CA PRO A 168 -5.38 -24.30 1.10
C PRO A 168 -5.78 -23.14 2.02
N ALA A 169 -7.08 -22.88 2.16
CA ALA A 169 -7.61 -21.77 2.95
C ALA A 169 -7.31 -21.92 4.46
N ASP A 170 -7.40 -23.14 4.98
CA ASP A 170 -7.11 -23.45 6.38
C ASP A 170 -5.64 -23.20 6.78
N TYR A 171 -4.71 -23.37 5.84
CA TYR A 171 -3.32 -22.99 6.06
C TYR A 171 -3.19 -21.48 6.29
N VAL A 172 -3.85 -20.67 5.45
CA VAL A 172 -3.86 -19.20 5.59
C VAL A 172 -4.50 -18.78 6.92
N GLU A 173 -5.58 -19.43 7.32
CA GLU A 173 -6.24 -19.17 8.61
C GLU A 173 -5.32 -19.47 9.80
N ASN A 174 -4.64 -20.61 9.78
CA ASN A 174 -3.70 -20.98 10.84
C ASN A 174 -2.54 -19.99 10.92
N LEU A 175 -1.95 -19.62 9.78
CA LEU A 175 -0.88 -18.65 9.71
C LEU A 175 -1.33 -17.29 10.26
N ALA A 176 -2.49 -16.80 9.84
CA ALA A 176 -3.03 -15.53 10.31
C ALA A 176 -3.36 -15.55 11.82
N ALA A 177 -3.86 -16.68 12.34
CA ALA A 177 -4.07 -16.85 13.77
C ALA A 177 -2.77 -16.71 14.57
N GLU A 178 -1.67 -17.27 14.07
CA GLU A 178 -0.35 -17.16 14.69
C GLU A 178 0.19 -15.72 14.59
N MET A 179 0.12 -15.10 13.41
CA MET A 179 0.60 -13.74 13.18
C MET A 179 -0.11 -12.69 14.04
N PHE A 180 -1.41 -12.79 14.18
CA PHE A 180 -2.24 -11.82 14.90
C PHE A 180 -2.52 -12.23 16.34
N HIS A 181 -1.97 -13.36 16.81
CA HIS A 181 -2.22 -13.93 18.14
C HIS A 181 -3.71 -14.12 18.44
N LEU A 182 -4.49 -14.49 17.42
CA LEU A 182 -5.94 -14.68 17.53
C LEU A 182 -6.27 -16.16 17.82
N PRO A 183 -7.28 -16.44 18.65
CA PRO A 183 -7.83 -17.78 18.75
C PRO A 183 -8.39 -18.26 17.41
N LYS A 184 -8.09 -19.49 17.00
CA LYS A 184 -8.50 -20.04 15.69
C LYS A 184 -10.02 -19.96 15.43
N ASN A 185 -10.82 -20.08 16.46
CA ASN A 185 -12.28 -19.97 16.38
C ASN A 185 -12.79 -18.55 16.06
N GLN A 186 -11.95 -17.51 16.20
CA GLN A 186 -12.33 -16.15 15.82
C GLN A 186 -12.18 -15.89 14.33
N LEU A 187 -11.34 -16.64 13.63
CA LEU A 187 -11.15 -16.52 12.19
C LEU A 187 -12.22 -17.29 11.39
N THR A 188 -12.71 -18.41 11.91
CA THR A 188 -13.59 -19.35 11.20
C THR A 188 -15.08 -19.17 11.49
N GLY A 189 -15.45 -18.33 12.47
CA GLY A 189 -16.85 -18.18 12.88
C GLY A 189 -17.63 -17.17 12.04
N ASP A 190 -18.87 -17.51 11.71
CA ASP A 190 -19.85 -16.56 11.20
C ASP A 190 -20.16 -15.55 12.32
N ASP A 191 -19.96 -14.25 12.05
CA ASP A 191 -20.19 -13.19 13.04
C ASP A 191 -21.63 -13.18 13.54
N VAL A 192 -22.57 -13.63 12.71
CA VAL A 192 -24.01 -13.76 13.09
C VAL A 192 -24.22 -14.85 14.13
N SER A 193 -23.59 -16.00 13.98
CA SER A 193 -23.71 -17.10 14.96
C SER A 193 -23.03 -16.76 16.29
N LYS A 194 -21.91 -16.03 16.24
CA LYS A 194 -21.23 -15.51 17.44
C LYS A 194 -22.07 -14.47 18.18
N LEU A 195 -22.71 -13.55 17.46
CA LEU A 195 -23.62 -12.59 18.05
C LEU A 195 -24.86 -13.24 18.67
N GLN A 196 -25.38 -14.30 18.05
CA GLN A 196 -26.50 -15.05 18.61
C GLN A 196 -26.15 -15.83 19.88
N SER A 197 -24.91 -16.32 20.01
CA SER A 197 -24.46 -17.02 21.23
C SER A 197 -24.01 -16.05 22.33
N LEU A 198 -23.66 -14.80 21.98
CA LEU A 198 -23.09 -13.82 22.89
C LEU A 198 -23.99 -13.53 24.12
N GLU A 199 -25.30 -13.39 23.91
CA GLU A 199 -26.25 -13.15 24.99
C GLU A 199 -26.27 -14.34 25.99
N SER A 200 -26.27 -15.56 25.49
CA SER A 200 -26.26 -16.74 26.34
C SER A 200 -24.93 -16.92 27.08
N GLU A 201 -23.82 -16.59 26.46
CA GLU A 201 -22.49 -16.63 27.08
C GLU A 201 -22.33 -15.58 28.15
N LEU A 202 -22.80 -14.33 27.88
CA LEU A 202 -22.79 -13.25 28.86
C LEU A 202 -23.67 -13.56 30.07
N ARG A 203 -24.89 -14.12 29.86
CA ARG A 203 -25.75 -14.52 30.95
C ARG A 203 -25.15 -15.64 31.79
N GLY A 204 -24.31 -16.51 31.20
CA GLY A 204 -23.58 -17.55 31.93
C GLY A 204 -22.38 -17.04 32.72
N ALA A 205 -21.75 -15.94 32.26
CA ALA A 205 -20.56 -15.35 32.88
C ALA A 205 -20.87 -14.26 33.92
N VAL A 206 -21.98 -13.55 33.76
CA VAL A 206 -22.40 -12.44 34.63
C VAL A 206 -23.57 -12.85 35.49
N ILE A 207 -23.37 -12.94 36.78
CA ILE A 207 -24.41 -13.32 37.74
C ILE A 207 -24.98 -12.07 38.39
N GLY A 208 -26.33 -11.92 38.37
CA GLY A 208 -27.03 -10.87 39.11
C GLY A 208 -27.23 -9.52 38.43
N GLN A 209 -27.07 -9.45 37.09
CA GLN A 209 -27.38 -8.25 36.29
C GLN A 209 -28.44 -8.53 35.23
N ASP A 210 -29.58 -9.06 35.61
CA ASP A 210 -30.65 -9.49 34.70
C ASP A 210 -31.36 -8.32 33.95
N HIS A 211 -31.04 -7.08 34.28
CA HIS A 211 -31.60 -5.86 33.69
C HIS A 211 -30.59 -5.02 32.90
N ALA A 212 -29.38 -5.52 32.64
CA ALA A 212 -28.34 -4.83 31.88
C ALA A 212 -28.33 -5.22 30.42
#